data_a5f9baab2934bd6764ee27ecae761a87
#
_entry.id   a5f9baab2934bd6764ee27ecae761a87
#
_cell.length_a   1.000
_cell.length_b   1.000
_cell.length_c   1.000
_cell.angle_alpha   90.00
_cell.angle_beta   90.00
_cell.angle_gamma   90.00
#
_symmetry.space_group_name_H-M   'P 1'
#
loop_
_entity.id
_entity.type
_entity.pdbx_description
1 polymer ?
#
loop_
_entity_poly.entity_id
_entity_poly.type
_entity_poly.pdbx_seq_one_letter_code
_entity_poly.pdbx_strand_id
1 'polypeptide(L)'
;DHRAFCKALLDQRPAADRQLRHRPGGDLGRLRSLAGNQELVARTGAEWMVAGFVHGVLNTDNINITGESFDYGPWRFLPVLRPEFTAAYFDQQGLYAYGRQPDTLLWNMTRLAECFLPIAPQAELERVLGGFGRIFQAEFLEKLLRRLGLAPAPEEDAAALAQAWWQFLLDSKAPFEQPFFDWHGGLASSARAEASPSAEFYAMETFAPVRAALA
;
A
#
# COMPACT_ATOMS: atom_id res chain seq x y z
N ASP A 1 19.81 -15.29 -9.89
CA ASP A 1 21.00 -14.43 -9.98
C ASP A 1 20.57 -12.97 -9.98
N HIS A 2 20.89 -12.25 -8.88
CA HIS A 2 20.49 -10.86 -8.64
C HIS A 2 20.93 -9.91 -9.78
N ARG A 3 22.09 -10.14 -10.37
CA ARG A 3 22.60 -9.35 -11.51
C ARG A 3 21.77 -9.55 -12.78
N ALA A 4 21.31 -10.76 -13.03
CA ALA A 4 20.43 -11.07 -14.18
C ALA A 4 19.05 -10.40 -13.99
N PHE A 5 18.52 -10.39 -12.77
CA PHE A 5 17.28 -9.70 -12.42
C PHE A 5 17.39 -8.17 -12.61
N CYS A 6 18.43 -7.55 -12.07
CA CYS A 6 18.71 -6.12 -12.27
C CYS A 6 18.82 -5.75 -13.75
N LYS A 7 19.48 -6.61 -14.55
CA LYS A 7 19.59 -6.42 -16.00
C LYS A 7 18.23 -6.51 -16.69
N ALA A 8 17.40 -7.50 -16.33
CA ALA A 8 16.07 -7.67 -16.90
C ALA A 8 15.15 -6.48 -16.59
N LEU A 9 15.19 -5.93 -15.37
CA LEU A 9 14.46 -4.72 -14.98
C LEU A 9 14.90 -3.49 -15.79
N LEU A 10 16.21 -3.34 -16.01
CA LEU A 10 16.75 -2.25 -16.81
C LEU A 10 16.39 -2.37 -18.30
N ASP A 11 16.21 -3.60 -18.78
CA ASP A 11 15.85 -3.88 -20.18
C ASP A 11 14.34 -3.70 -20.46
N GLN A 12 13.48 -3.69 -19.43
CA GLN A 12 12.05 -3.40 -19.54
C GLN A 12 11.73 -1.90 -19.77
N ARG A 13 12.73 -1.03 -19.74
CA ARG A 13 12.53 0.41 -19.97
C ARG A 13 12.10 0.72 -21.40
N PRO A 14 11.18 1.70 -21.60
CA PRO A 14 10.84 2.22 -22.91
C PRO A 14 12.10 2.63 -23.71
N ALA A 15 12.06 2.49 -25.02
CA ALA A 15 13.20 2.78 -25.89
C ALA A 15 13.74 4.22 -25.74
N ALA A 16 12.86 5.19 -25.41
CA ALA A 16 13.23 6.57 -25.13
C ALA A 16 14.18 6.72 -23.92
N ASP A 17 14.04 5.87 -22.91
CA ASP A 17 14.88 5.89 -21.70
C ASP A 17 16.25 5.25 -21.92
N ARG A 18 16.39 4.39 -22.94
CA ARG A 18 17.67 3.74 -23.27
C ARG A 18 18.69 4.71 -23.90
N GLN A 19 18.23 5.81 -24.51
CA GLN A 19 19.10 6.83 -25.14
C GLN A 19 19.70 7.81 -24.13
N LEU A 20 19.23 7.83 -22.87
CA LEU A 20 19.70 8.72 -21.82
C LEU A 20 21.06 8.33 -21.20
N ARG A 21 21.69 7.23 -21.64
CA ARG A 21 22.94 6.69 -21.07
C ARG A 21 24.18 7.59 -21.24
N HIS A 22 24.11 8.69 -22.01
CA HIS A 22 25.28 9.50 -22.38
C HIS A 22 25.09 11.02 -22.21
N ARG A 23 24.17 11.51 -21.36
CA ARG A 23 24.06 12.95 -21.08
C ARG A 23 24.66 13.33 -19.73
N PRO A 24 25.44 14.44 -19.61
CA PRO A 24 25.78 15.04 -18.33
C PRO A 24 24.47 15.44 -17.63
N GLY A 25 24.23 14.90 -16.44
CA GLY A 25 22.94 14.99 -15.72
C GLY A 25 22.23 13.63 -15.56
N GLY A 26 22.81 12.52 -16.04
CA GLY A 26 22.25 11.18 -15.99
C GLY A 26 21.90 10.68 -14.58
N ASP A 27 22.65 11.11 -13.56
CA ASP A 27 22.45 10.68 -12.17
C ASP A 27 21.16 11.25 -11.59
N LEU A 28 20.87 12.53 -11.84
CA LEU A 28 19.60 13.16 -11.39
C LEU A 28 18.37 12.54 -12.08
N GLY A 29 18.47 12.19 -13.35
CA GLY A 29 17.38 11.52 -14.09
C GLY A 29 17.09 10.13 -13.54
N ARG A 30 18.10 9.40 -13.12
CA ARG A 30 18.00 8.05 -12.57
C ARG A 30 17.42 8.04 -11.15
N LEU A 31 17.86 8.99 -10.30
CA LEU A 31 17.29 9.18 -8.97
C LEU A 31 15.83 9.62 -9.04
N ARG A 32 15.47 10.47 -10.01
CA ARG A 32 14.05 10.82 -10.27
C ARG A 32 13.24 9.60 -10.71
N SER A 33 13.82 8.70 -11.49
CA SER A 33 13.17 7.44 -11.89
C SER A 33 12.92 6.51 -10.70
N LEU A 34 13.91 6.36 -9.79
CA LEU A 34 13.73 5.57 -8.56
C LEU A 34 12.69 6.21 -7.63
N ALA A 35 12.72 7.54 -7.44
CA ALA A 35 11.75 8.25 -6.62
C ALA A 35 10.33 8.14 -7.19
N GLY A 36 10.15 8.31 -8.51
CA GLY A 36 8.86 8.14 -9.16
C GLY A 36 8.32 6.72 -9.07
N ASN A 37 9.19 5.71 -9.21
CA ASN A 37 8.82 4.32 -9.00
C ASN A 37 8.39 4.07 -7.55
N GLN A 38 9.11 4.62 -6.57
CA GLN A 38 8.76 4.53 -5.15
C GLN A 38 7.36 5.10 -4.86
N GLU A 39 7.00 6.24 -5.45
CA GLU A 39 5.68 6.83 -5.32
C GLU A 39 4.58 5.91 -5.86
N LEU A 40 4.81 5.33 -7.05
CA LEU A 40 3.86 4.40 -7.67
C LEU A 40 3.71 3.11 -6.85
N VAL A 41 4.80 2.52 -6.38
CA VAL A 41 4.78 1.31 -5.54
C VAL A 41 4.10 1.58 -4.19
N ALA A 42 4.38 2.72 -3.57
CA ALA A 42 3.73 3.12 -2.32
C ALA A 42 2.22 3.30 -2.49
N ARG A 43 1.80 3.92 -3.60
CA ARG A 43 0.37 4.07 -3.96
C ARG A 43 -0.31 2.73 -4.16
N THR A 44 0.27 1.84 -4.96
CA THR A 44 -0.27 0.49 -5.20
C THR A 44 -0.41 -0.29 -3.90
N GLY A 45 0.61 -0.25 -3.04
CA GLY A 45 0.57 -0.89 -1.72
C GLY A 45 -0.51 -0.30 -0.80
N ALA A 46 -0.67 1.02 -0.80
CA ALA A 46 -1.72 1.69 -0.03
C ALA A 46 -3.12 1.30 -0.52
N GLU A 47 -3.33 1.21 -1.84
CA GLU A 47 -4.59 0.74 -2.43
C GLU A 47 -4.89 -0.70 -2.01
N TRP A 48 -3.90 -1.60 -2.02
CA TRP A 48 -4.08 -2.98 -1.56
C TRP A 48 -4.45 -3.04 -0.08
N MET A 49 -3.77 -2.27 0.78
CA MET A 49 -4.08 -2.25 2.20
C MET A 49 -5.49 -1.75 2.46
N VAL A 50 -5.89 -0.67 1.83
CA VAL A 50 -7.25 -0.12 1.99
C VAL A 50 -8.29 -1.07 1.40
N ALA A 51 -8.00 -1.77 0.30
CA ALA A 51 -8.90 -2.76 -0.31
C ALA A 51 -8.98 -4.08 0.47
N GLY A 52 -8.12 -4.33 1.46
CA GLY A 52 -8.03 -5.64 2.09
C GLY A 52 -7.46 -6.72 1.17
N PHE A 53 -6.73 -6.31 0.13
CA PHE A 53 -6.14 -7.21 -0.84
C PHE A 53 -4.82 -7.79 -0.32
N VAL A 54 -4.66 -9.10 -0.46
CA VAL A 54 -3.44 -9.85 -0.10
C VAL A 54 -2.88 -10.47 -1.36
N HIS A 55 -1.69 -9.99 -1.77
CA HIS A 55 -1.05 -10.44 -3.01
C HIS A 55 -0.63 -11.91 -2.95
N GLY A 56 -0.14 -12.35 -1.80
CA GLY A 56 0.23 -13.75 -1.53
C GLY A 56 1.62 -14.16 -1.97
N VAL A 57 2.21 -13.55 -2.99
CA VAL A 57 3.62 -13.76 -3.42
C VAL A 57 4.18 -12.42 -3.91
N LEU A 58 4.72 -11.63 -3.02
CA LEU A 58 5.19 -10.28 -3.32
C LEU A 58 6.72 -10.25 -3.46
N ASN A 59 7.22 -11.04 -4.40
CA ASN A 59 8.64 -11.05 -4.78
C ASN A 59 9.04 -9.83 -5.60
N THR A 60 10.34 -9.63 -5.76
CA THR A 60 10.92 -8.54 -6.57
C THR A 60 10.58 -8.65 -8.06
N ASP A 61 10.24 -9.82 -8.56
CA ASP A 61 9.86 -10.09 -9.95
C ASP A 61 8.35 -9.89 -10.21
N ASN A 62 7.56 -9.67 -9.16
CA ASN A 62 6.11 -9.46 -9.27
C ASN A 62 5.72 -7.97 -9.33
N ILE A 63 6.69 -7.06 -9.28
CA ILE A 63 6.48 -5.62 -9.38
C ILE A 63 7.26 -5.07 -10.58
N ASN A 64 6.57 -4.40 -11.49
CA ASN A 64 7.18 -3.67 -12.59
C ASN A 64 7.90 -2.41 -12.11
N ILE A 65 8.88 -1.95 -12.88
CA ILE A 65 9.52 -0.66 -12.66
C ILE A 65 8.56 0.53 -12.81
N THR A 66 7.40 0.30 -13.37
CA THR A 66 6.27 1.25 -13.48
C THR A 66 5.37 1.25 -12.24
N GLY A 67 5.69 0.47 -11.21
CA GLY A 67 4.92 0.39 -9.97
C GLY A 67 3.68 -0.51 -10.02
N GLU A 68 3.45 -1.19 -11.14
CA GLU A 68 2.34 -2.13 -11.30
C GLU A 68 2.76 -3.54 -10.90
N SER A 69 1.84 -4.31 -10.36
CA SER A 69 1.99 -5.75 -10.20
C SER A 69 1.23 -6.49 -11.29
N PHE A 70 1.72 -7.65 -11.73
CA PHE A 70 1.14 -8.40 -12.84
C PHE A 70 1.06 -9.91 -12.63
N ASP A 71 1.78 -10.46 -11.69
CA ASP A 71 1.74 -11.89 -11.36
C ASP A 71 1.07 -12.09 -10.00
N TYR A 72 -0.26 -12.03 -10.03
CA TYR A 72 -1.09 -12.25 -8.86
C TYR A 72 -1.23 -13.74 -8.62
N GLY A 73 -0.32 -14.35 -7.90
CA GLY A 73 -0.38 -15.74 -7.50
C GLY A 73 -1.66 -16.12 -6.74
N PRO A 74 -1.60 -16.70 -5.56
CA PRO A 74 -2.79 -17.07 -4.80
C PRO A 74 -3.41 -15.89 -4.03
N TRP A 75 -3.67 -14.77 -4.70
CA TRP A 75 -4.24 -13.56 -4.09
C TRP A 75 -5.61 -13.82 -3.43
N ARG A 76 -5.94 -13.03 -2.42
CA ARG A 76 -7.23 -13.05 -1.72
C ARG A 76 -7.61 -11.67 -1.21
N PHE A 77 -8.90 -11.48 -0.93
CA PHE A 77 -9.38 -10.40 -0.09
C PHE A 77 -9.59 -10.88 1.35
N LEU A 78 -9.37 -9.99 2.31
CA LEU A 78 -9.59 -10.28 3.72
C LEU A 78 -11.09 -10.50 4.00
N PRO A 79 -11.49 -11.61 4.62
CA PRO A 79 -12.84 -11.77 5.12
C PRO A 79 -13.08 -10.89 6.36
N VAL A 80 -12.10 -10.79 7.24
CA VAL A 80 -12.01 -9.91 8.42
C VAL A 80 -10.61 -9.38 8.53
N LEU A 81 -10.40 -8.26 9.23
CA LEU A 81 -9.05 -7.71 9.41
C LEU A 81 -8.19 -8.65 10.26
N ARG A 82 -7.18 -9.21 9.65
CA ARG A 82 -6.15 -10.05 10.28
C ARG A 82 -4.79 -9.73 9.67
N PRO A 83 -3.92 -9.00 10.37
CA PRO A 83 -2.60 -8.64 9.86
C PRO A 83 -1.73 -9.83 9.46
N GLU A 84 -1.89 -10.97 10.16
CA GLU A 84 -1.16 -12.22 9.90
C GLU A 84 -1.74 -13.07 8.76
N PHE A 85 -2.85 -12.65 8.14
CA PHE A 85 -3.48 -13.42 7.08
C PHE A 85 -2.57 -13.52 5.84
N THR A 86 -2.37 -14.75 5.35
CA THR A 86 -1.65 -15.08 4.13
C THR A 86 -2.59 -15.63 3.08
N ALA A 87 -2.42 -15.24 1.81
CA ALA A 87 -3.16 -15.81 0.70
C ALA A 87 -2.53 -17.14 0.21
N ALA A 88 -1.22 -17.26 0.28
CA ALA A 88 -0.47 -18.41 -0.15
C ALA A 88 -0.43 -19.51 0.94
N TYR A 89 -0.92 -20.70 0.62
CA TYR A 89 -0.93 -21.85 1.55
C TYR A 89 0.48 -22.32 1.94
N PHE A 90 1.47 -22.03 1.12
CA PHE A 90 2.88 -22.38 1.36
C PHE A 90 3.65 -21.33 2.17
N ASP A 91 3.11 -20.15 2.37
CA ASP A 91 3.73 -19.09 3.18
C ASP A 91 3.45 -19.30 4.66
N GLN A 92 4.03 -20.36 5.24
CA GLN A 92 3.86 -20.72 6.64
C GLN A 92 4.52 -19.71 7.61
N GLN A 93 5.46 -18.90 7.12
CA GLN A 93 6.17 -17.90 7.93
C GLN A 93 5.53 -16.51 7.85
N GLY A 94 4.50 -16.35 7.04
CA GLY A 94 3.80 -15.09 6.86
C GLY A 94 4.67 -14.00 6.20
N LEU A 95 5.59 -14.39 5.32
CA LEU A 95 6.44 -13.43 4.61
C LEU A 95 5.61 -12.41 3.83
N TYR A 96 4.54 -12.87 3.21
CA TYR A 96 3.60 -12.07 2.42
C TYR A 96 2.25 -11.87 3.13
N ALA A 97 2.25 -11.91 4.47
CA ALA A 97 1.06 -11.60 5.24
C ALA A 97 0.57 -10.17 4.95
N TYR A 98 -0.74 -9.97 5.04
CA TYR A 98 -1.39 -8.68 4.79
C TYR A 98 -0.68 -7.51 5.46
N GLY A 99 -0.46 -7.59 6.77
CA GLY A 99 0.19 -6.53 7.55
C GLY A 99 1.65 -6.30 7.22
N ARG A 100 2.30 -7.23 6.50
CA ARG A 100 3.72 -7.12 6.10
C ARG A 100 3.92 -6.62 4.66
N GLN A 101 2.85 -6.42 3.91
CA GLN A 101 2.95 -5.96 2.52
C GLN A 101 3.71 -4.64 2.36
N PRO A 102 3.52 -3.61 3.21
CA PRO A 102 4.30 -2.38 3.11
C PRO A 102 5.80 -2.60 3.30
N ASP A 103 6.20 -3.43 4.27
CA ASP A 103 7.61 -3.76 4.52
C ASP A 103 8.22 -4.56 3.37
N THR A 104 7.46 -5.49 2.80
CA THR A 104 7.88 -6.28 1.64
C THR A 104 8.06 -5.40 0.40
N LEU A 105 7.18 -4.42 0.18
CA LEU A 105 7.33 -3.44 -0.89
C LEU A 105 8.57 -2.56 -0.70
N LEU A 106 8.82 -2.09 0.51
CA LEU A 106 10.05 -1.34 0.83
C LEU A 106 11.30 -2.20 0.61
N TRP A 107 11.25 -3.48 1.00
CA TRP A 107 12.34 -4.41 0.72
C TRP A 107 12.58 -4.58 -0.79
N ASN A 108 11.51 -4.72 -1.59
CA ASN A 108 11.62 -4.77 -3.06
C ASN A 108 12.24 -3.50 -3.64
N MET A 109 11.84 -2.33 -3.13
CA MET A 109 12.44 -1.04 -3.51
C MET A 109 13.91 -0.96 -3.13
N THR A 110 14.32 -1.54 -1.99
CA THR A 110 15.72 -1.63 -1.60
C THR A 110 16.51 -2.48 -2.59
N ARG A 111 15.97 -3.63 -3.02
CA ARG A 111 16.61 -4.48 -4.05
C ARG A 111 16.74 -3.75 -5.38
N LEU A 112 15.72 -2.96 -5.77
CA LEU A 112 15.81 -2.12 -6.96
C LEU A 112 16.88 -1.03 -6.81
N ALA A 113 16.96 -0.36 -5.67
CA ALA A 113 17.96 0.68 -5.42
C ALA A 113 19.40 0.13 -5.51
N GLU A 114 19.66 -1.09 -5.05
CA GLU A 114 20.96 -1.75 -5.19
C GLU A 114 21.41 -1.88 -6.65
N CYS A 115 20.46 -2.02 -7.59
CA CYS A 115 20.79 -2.04 -9.01
C CYS A 115 21.30 -0.69 -9.52
N PHE A 116 21.09 0.39 -8.79
CA PHE A 116 21.57 1.74 -9.15
C PHE A 116 22.92 2.08 -8.51
N LEU A 117 23.45 1.27 -7.59
CA LEU A 117 24.75 1.54 -6.94
C LEU A 117 25.92 1.80 -7.91
N PRO A 118 26.00 1.12 -9.07
CA PRO A 118 27.08 1.41 -10.04
C PRO A 118 26.98 2.79 -10.70
N ILE A 119 25.86 3.51 -10.51
CA ILE A 119 25.53 4.71 -11.29
C ILE A 119 24.95 5.85 -10.46
N ALA A 120 24.80 5.66 -9.14
CA ALA A 120 24.32 6.68 -8.21
C ALA A 120 24.97 6.49 -6.83
N PRO A 121 25.27 7.57 -6.10
CA PRO A 121 25.83 7.48 -4.76
C PRO A 121 24.86 6.79 -3.78
N GLN A 122 25.37 5.89 -2.94
CA GLN A 122 24.57 5.15 -1.96
C GLN A 122 23.74 6.08 -1.07
N ALA A 123 24.32 7.15 -0.56
CA ALA A 123 23.62 8.10 0.31
C ALA A 123 22.38 8.73 -0.35
N GLU A 124 22.40 8.94 -1.66
CA GLU A 124 21.25 9.45 -2.40
C GLU A 124 20.15 8.40 -2.56
N LEU A 125 20.51 7.15 -2.78
CA LEU A 125 19.58 6.03 -2.85
C LEU A 125 18.91 5.81 -1.50
N GLU A 126 19.67 5.83 -0.41
CA GLU A 126 19.14 5.73 0.97
C GLU A 126 18.20 6.89 1.31
N ARG A 127 18.53 8.11 0.87
CA ARG A 127 17.66 9.28 1.05
C ARG A 127 16.32 9.10 0.32
N VAL A 128 16.32 8.57 -0.88
CA VAL A 128 15.08 8.26 -1.61
C VAL A 128 14.28 7.21 -0.86
N LEU A 129 14.88 6.08 -0.51
CA LEU A 129 14.20 4.98 0.20
C LEU A 129 13.62 5.42 1.55
N GLY A 130 14.32 6.30 2.28
CA GLY A 130 13.85 6.87 3.55
C GLY A 130 12.53 7.65 3.44
N GLY A 131 12.15 8.06 2.23
CA GLY A 131 10.86 8.73 1.95
C GLY A 131 9.66 7.78 1.86
N PHE A 132 9.87 6.47 1.70
CA PHE A 132 8.82 5.50 1.40
C PHE A 132 7.68 5.51 2.43
N GLY A 133 8.00 5.41 3.71
CA GLY A 133 6.99 5.35 4.77
C GLY A 133 6.05 6.56 4.79
N ARG A 134 6.61 7.77 4.61
CA ARG A 134 5.83 9.01 4.55
C ARG A 134 4.90 9.04 3.32
N ILE A 135 5.41 8.64 2.16
CA ILE A 135 4.62 8.59 0.92
C ILE A 135 3.51 7.55 1.07
N PHE A 136 3.84 6.36 1.56
CA PHE A 136 2.87 5.29 1.80
C PHE A 136 1.76 5.74 2.75
N GLN A 137 2.10 6.38 3.86
CA GLN A 137 1.12 6.90 4.82
C GLN A 137 0.18 7.92 4.17
N ALA A 138 0.71 8.88 3.44
CA ALA A 138 -0.10 9.90 2.78
C ALA A 138 -1.08 9.27 1.76
N GLU A 139 -0.61 8.35 0.93
CA GLU A 139 -1.43 7.61 -0.03
C GLU A 139 -2.49 6.75 0.69
N PHE A 140 -2.11 6.08 1.78
CA PHE A 140 -3.03 5.25 2.56
C PHE A 140 -4.19 6.08 3.13
N LEU A 141 -3.92 7.24 3.72
CA LEU A 141 -4.94 8.14 4.26
C LEU A 141 -5.86 8.67 3.15
N GLU A 142 -5.29 9.09 2.03
CA GLU A 142 -6.09 9.54 0.87
C GLU A 142 -7.02 8.44 0.37
N LYS A 143 -6.50 7.20 0.18
CA LYS A 143 -7.30 6.07 -0.31
C LYS A 143 -8.38 5.67 0.68
N LEU A 144 -8.11 5.74 1.98
CA LEU A 144 -9.09 5.47 3.02
C LEU A 144 -10.26 6.47 2.95
N LEU A 145 -9.97 7.77 2.94
CA LEU A 145 -11.00 8.79 2.84
C LEU A 145 -11.82 8.62 1.56
N ARG A 146 -11.16 8.40 0.42
CA ARG A 146 -11.82 8.15 -0.86
C ARG A 146 -12.74 6.93 -0.81
N ARG A 147 -12.27 5.82 -0.20
CA ARG A 147 -13.09 4.60 -0.07
C ARG A 147 -14.30 4.80 0.83
N LEU A 148 -14.18 5.63 1.85
CA LEU A 148 -15.29 6.03 2.71
C LEU A 148 -16.20 7.10 2.08
N GLY A 149 -15.87 7.60 0.88
CA GLY A 149 -16.64 8.65 0.22
C GLY A 149 -16.56 10.00 0.94
N LEU A 150 -15.45 10.24 1.65
CA LEU A 150 -15.19 11.47 2.42
C LEU A 150 -14.36 12.45 1.61
N ALA A 151 -14.54 13.74 1.86
CA ALA A 151 -13.69 14.80 1.33
C ALA A 151 -12.26 14.68 1.89
N PRO A 152 -11.25 15.22 1.18
CA PRO A 152 -9.91 15.38 1.74
C PRO A 152 -9.97 16.15 3.06
N ALA A 153 -9.21 15.68 4.06
CA ALA A 153 -9.15 16.26 5.40
C ALA A 153 -7.68 16.55 5.79
N PRO A 154 -7.41 17.36 6.81
CA PRO A 154 -6.09 17.49 7.39
C PRO A 154 -5.49 16.13 7.75
N GLU A 155 -4.16 15.99 7.62
CA GLU A 155 -3.46 14.71 7.86
C GLU A 155 -3.74 14.16 9.27
N GLU A 156 -3.81 15.04 10.27
CA GLU A 156 -4.08 14.64 11.66
C GLU A 156 -5.47 14.00 11.81
N ASP A 157 -6.51 14.61 11.21
CA ASP A 157 -7.87 14.11 11.26
C ASP A 157 -8.02 12.80 10.48
N ALA A 158 -7.41 12.72 9.29
CA ALA A 158 -7.38 11.51 8.48
C ALA A 158 -6.66 10.36 9.21
N ALA A 159 -5.56 10.65 9.89
CA ALA A 159 -4.80 9.67 10.67
C ALA A 159 -5.59 9.19 11.90
N ALA A 160 -6.28 10.09 12.59
CA ALA A 160 -7.15 9.74 13.71
C ALA A 160 -8.29 8.82 13.27
N LEU A 161 -8.94 9.14 12.15
CA LEU A 161 -9.98 8.28 11.56
C LEU A 161 -9.39 6.91 11.15
N ALA A 162 -8.23 6.88 10.49
CA ALA A 162 -7.59 5.65 10.07
C ALA A 162 -7.28 4.75 11.27
N GLN A 163 -6.71 5.30 12.34
CA GLN A 163 -6.42 4.56 13.55
C GLN A 163 -7.69 3.98 14.19
N ALA A 164 -8.73 4.80 14.34
CA ALA A 164 -10.00 4.37 14.92
C ALA A 164 -10.66 3.27 14.05
N TRP A 165 -10.63 3.42 12.72
CA TRP A 165 -11.21 2.48 11.77
C TRP A 165 -10.53 1.12 11.82
N TRP A 166 -9.17 1.10 11.78
CA TRP A 166 -8.40 -0.15 11.84
C TRP A 166 -8.55 -0.84 13.19
N GLN A 167 -8.52 -0.07 14.28
CA GLN A 167 -8.73 -0.63 15.62
C GLN A 167 -10.11 -1.26 15.75
N PHE A 168 -11.16 -0.57 15.26
CA PHE A 168 -12.51 -1.13 15.23
C PHE A 168 -12.58 -2.45 14.46
N LEU A 169 -12.03 -2.51 13.24
CA LEU A 169 -12.03 -3.74 12.44
C LEU A 169 -11.26 -4.88 13.13
N LEU A 170 -10.17 -4.55 13.82
CA LEU A 170 -9.35 -5.51 14.56
C LEU A 170 -10.10 -6.11 15.75
N ASP A 171 -10.76 -5.28 16.53
CA ASP A 171 -11.40 -5.68 17.78
C ASP A 171 -12.77 -6.35 17.55
N SER A 172 -13.57 -5.78 16.65
CA SER A 172 -14.91 -6.26 16.38
C SER A 172 -14.96 -7.55 15.56
N LYS A 173 -13.92 -7.80 14.74
CA LYS A 173 -13.93 -8.86 13.71
C LYS A 173 -15.09 -8.71 12.71
N ALA A 174 -15.59 -7.50 12.52
CA ALA A 174 -16.58 -7.21 11.48
C ALA A 174 -16.08 -7.67 10.11
N PRO A 175 -16.95 -8.10 9.19
CA PRO A 175 -16.56 -8.40 7.81
C PRO A 175 -15.85 -7.20 7.20
N PHE A 176 -14.67 -7.42 6.58
CA PHE A 176 -13.79 -6.33 6.18
C PHE A 176 -14.46 -5.31 5.25
N GLU A 177 -15.22 -5.78 4.27
CA GLU A 177 -15.85 -4.95 3.24
C GLU A 177 -17.09 -4.20 3.72
N GLN A 178 -17.90 -4.84 4.58
CA GLN A 178 -19.23 -4.34 4.91
C GLN A 178 -19.24 -2.95 5.58
N PRO A 179 -18.36 -2.63 6.55
CA PRO A 179 -18.29 -1.30 7.14
C PRO A 179 -17.97 -0.19 6.13
N PHE A 180 -17.12 -0.47 5.12
CA PHE A 180 -16.83 0.52 4.07
C PHE A 180 -18.05 0.85 3.23
N PHE A 181 -18.87 -0.15 2.93
CA PHE A 181 -20.13 0.06 2.23
C PHE A 181 -21.14 0.81 3.10
N ASP A 182 -21.31 0.37 4.33
CA ASP A 182 -22.33 0.89 5.24
C ASP A 182 -22.09 2.36 5.61
N TRP A 183 -20.83 2.73 5.81
CA TRP A 183 -20.41 4.08 6.19
C TRP A 183 -19.87 4.91 5.03
N HIS A 184 -20.06 4.48 3.77
CA HIS A 184 -19.70 5.31 2.62
C HIS A 184 -20.54 6.59 2.60
N GLY A 185 -19.88 7.75 2.75
CA GLY A 185 -20.50 9.06 2.96
C GLY A 185 -20.52 9.49 4.44
N GLY A 186 -19.81 8.77 5.33
CA GLY A 186 -19.65 9.13 6.74
C GLY A 186 -20.98 9.10 7.50
N LEU A 187 -21.19 10.06 8.38
CA LEU A 187 -22.40 10.15 9.23
C LEU A 187 -23.70 10.32 8.43
N ALA A 188 -23.65 10.83 7.20
CA ALA A 188 -24.81 10.92 6.32
C ALA A 188 -25.40 9.54 5.98
N SER A 189 -24.63 8.47 6.20
CA SER A 189 -25.01 7.08 5.92
C SER A 189 -25.51 6.32 7.16
N SER A 190 -25.71 6.98 8.30
CA SER A 190 -26.11 6.32 9.55
C SER A 190 -27.35 5.43 9.40
N ALA A 191 -28.38 5.90 8.68
CA ALA A 191 -29.59 5.09 8.45
C ALA A 191 -29.32 3.79 7.67
N ARG A 192 -28.37 3.80 6.71
CA ARG A 192 -27.93 2.60 6.00
C ARG A 192 -27.19 1.66 6.93
N ALA A 193 -26.28 2.16 7.75
CA ALA A 193 -25.52 1.39 8.71
C ALA A 193 -26.43 0.75 9.77
N GLU A 194 -27.45 1.46 10.25
CA GLU A 194 -28.46 0.92 11.19
C GLU A 194 -29.31 -0.20 10.59
N ALA A 195 -29.59 -0.14 9.29
CA ALA A 195 -30.34 -1.17 8.56
C ALA A 195 -29.46 -2.34 8.05
N SER A 196 -28.15 -2.27 8.26
CA SER A 196 -27.19 -3.26 7.77
C SER A 196 -27.27 -4.58 8.54
N PRO A 197 -26.97 -5.72 7.89
CA PRO A 197 -26.70 -6.98 8.58
C PRO A 197 -25.57 -6.89 9.61
N SER A 198 -24.70 -5.90 9.49
CA SER A 198 -23.58 -5.65 10.40
C SER A 198 -23.86 -4.57 11.46
N ALA A 199 -25.11 -4.13 11.63
CA ALA A 199 -25.50 -3.07 12.58
C ALA A 199 -25.05 -3.35 14.03
N GLU A 200 -25.03 -4.62 14.43
CA GLU A 200 -24.57 -5.03 15.76
C GLU A 200 -23.14 -4.60 16.06
N PHE A 201 -22.23 -4.63 15.07
CA PHE A 201 -20.84 -4.19 15.23
C PHE A 201 -20.75 -2.68 15.48
N TYR A 202 -21.65 -1.88 14.88
CA TYR A 202 -21.66 -0.42 15.04
C TYR A 202 -22.30 0.04 16.36
N ALA A 203 -22.99 -0.87 17.05
CA ALA A 203 -23.50 -0.65 18.40
C ALA A 203 -22.43 -0.94 19.48
N MET A 204 -21.32 -1.60 19.12
CA MET A 204 -20.24 -1.90 20.06
C MET A 204 -19.50 -0.64 20.50
N GLU A 205 -18.98 -0.65 21.72
CA GLU A 205 -18.15 0.45 22.26
C GLU A 205 -16.91 0.73 21.40
N THR A 206 -16.36 -0.28 20.78
CA THR A 206 -15.21 -0.19 19.87
C THR A 206 -15.46 0.69 18.63
N PHE A 207 -16.73 0.94 18.28
CA PHE A 207 -17.10 1.84 17.17
C PHE A 207 -17.22 3.30 17.58
N ALA A 208 -17.29 3.62 18.86
CA ALA A 208 -17.45 5.01 19.33
C ALA A 208 -16.32 5.95 18.85
N PRO A 209 -15.03 5.55 18.86
CA PRO A 209 -13.96 6.39 18.30
C PRO A 209 -14.12 6.67 16.81
N VAL A 210 -14.61 5.69 16.03
CA VAL A 210 -14.86 5.86 14.59
C VAL A 210 -15.97 6.91 14.39
N ARG A 211 -17.06 6.80 15.13
CA ARG A 211 -18.16 7.76 15.05
C ARG A 211 -17.71 9.17 15.40
N ALA A 212 -16.86 9.32 16.41
CA ALA A 212 -16.30 10.61 16.79
C ALA A 212 -15.39 11.20 15.70
N ALA A 213 -14.58 10.36 15.03
CA ALA A 213 -13.70 10.81 13.96
C ALA A 213 -14.44 11.09 12.63
N LEU A 214 -15.68 10.62 12.47
CA LEU A 214 -16.55 10.91 11.32
C LEU A 214 -17.38 12.20 11.53
N ALA A 215 -17.41 12.76 12.74
CA ALA A 215 -18.16 13.97 13.09
C ALA A 215 -17.42 15.25 12.67
#